data_f8cfe35bbc060dba4667544dbf686575
#
_entry.id   f8cfe35bbc060dba4667544dbf686575
#
_cell.length_a   1.000
_cell.length_b   1.000
_cell.length_c   1.000
_cell.angle_alpha   90.00
_cell.angle_beta   90.00
_cell.angle_gamma   90.00
#
_symmetry.space_group_name_H-M   'P 1'
#
loop_
_entity.id
_entity.type
_entity.pdbx_description
1 polymer ?
#
loop_
_entity_poly.entity_id
_entity_poly.type
_entity_poly.pdbx_seq_one_letter_code
_entity_poly.pdbx_strand_id
1 'polypeptide(L)'
;LNLLAGNPRVPQQVQPMMEMRAMALAAPTAADGVSVSEVQGYQLFTLPNRYTLNANSTQRVPLLRAQALPAKVNYQIRHLAYHGMRPGVEQQYAQQQLRFDLDENRIDKPLPAGEVELFKRDSQNTLQFVGSQRLAQYSPGQQIELNYGEVFDLRSERRQTEYQRNGNTYLQGYEVRLINGADQARALEYLVDVNEQWSLVDSSQLATVDGMQARWLVEVPARGELRLSYTLRLMR
;
A
#
# COMPACT_ATOMS: atom_id res chain seq x y z
N LEU A 1 -5.93 -1.24 -31.29
CA LEU A 1 -6.74 -0.58 -30.26
C LEU A 1 -5.82 0.18 -29.33
N ASN A 2 -6.08 1.46 -29.12
CA ASN A 2 -5.33 2.31 -28.20
C ASN A 2 -6.15 2.54 -26.93
N LEU A 3 -5.53 2.37 -25.78
CA LEU A 3 -6.13 2.59 -24.47
C LEU A 3 -5.39 3.74 -23.78
N LEU A 4 -6.12 4.76 -23.36
CA LEU A 4 -5.58 5.91 -22.67
C LEU A 4 -5.73 5.70 -21.15
N ALA A 5 -4.62 5.65 -20.42
CA ALA A 5 -4.63 5.64 -18.98
C ALA A 5 -4.34 7.05 -18.44
N GLY A 6 -5.16 7.50 -17.50
CA GLY A 6 -5.14 8.81 -16.88
C GLY A 6 -6.56 9.23 -16.52
N ASN A 7 -6.70 10.46 -16.03
CA ASN A 7 -8.02 11.03 -15.71
C ASN A 7 -8.27 12.27 -16.59
N PRO A 8 -8.59 12.10 -17.91
CA PRO A 8 -8.85 13.22 -18.78
C PRO A 8 -10.13 13.95 -18.31
N ARG A 9 -10.04 15.26 -18.12
CA ARG A 9 -11.24 16.08 -17.92
C ARG A 9 -11.96 16.22 -19.26
N VAL A 10 -13.02 15.46 -19.44
CA VAL A 10 -13.90 15.58 -20.60
C VAL A 10 -14.93 16.66 -20.28
N PRO A 11 -15.00 17.78 -21.05
CA PRO A 11 -16.10 18.73 -20.91
C PRO A 11 -17.42 18.05 -21.26
N GLN A 12 -18.47 18.32 -20.49
CA GLN A 12 -19.78 17.68 -20.62
C GLN A 12 -20.62 18.20 -21.81
N GLN A 13 -19.99 18.62 -22.89
CA GLN A 13 -20.70 18.96 -24.14
C GLN A 13 -20.14 18.15 -25.29
N VAL A 14 -20.94 17.21 -25.75
CA VAL A 14 -20.71 16.45 -26.98
C VAL A 14 -20.99 17.37 -28.17
N GLN A 15 -19.95 17.96 -28.75
CA GLN A 15 -19.98 18.42 -30.12
C GLN A 15 -19.33 17.36 -31.00
N PRO A 16 -19.84 17.09 -32.19
CA PRO A 16 -19.26 16.09 -33.07
C PRO A 16 -17.82 16.51 -33.45
N MET A 17 -16.86 15.71 -33.05
CA MET A 17 -15.46 15.91 -33.42
C MET A 17 -15.28 15.67 -34.91
N MET A 18 -14.81 16.72 -35.62
CA MET A 18 -14.16 16.58 -36.90
C MET A 18 -13.03 15.57 -36.83
N GLU A 19 -13.01 14.64 -37.76
CA GLU A 19 -11.93 13.68 -37.96
C GLU A 19 -10.60 14.42 -38.18
N MET A 20 -9.75 14.44 -37.18
CA MET A 20 -8.33 14.73 -37.39
C MET A 20 -7.68 13.48 -37.99
N ARG A 21 -7.38 13.54 -39.26
CA ARG A 21 -6.52 12.57 -39.96
C ARG A 21 -5.17 12.58 -39.27
N ALA A 22 -4.90 11.54 -38.47
CA ALA A 22 -3.58 11.26 -37.92
C ALA A 22 -2.64 10.94 -39.09
N MET A 23 -1.63 11.75 -39.31
CA MET A 23 -0.48 11.39 -40.16
C MET A 23 0.18 10.15 -39.55
N ALA A 24 0.21 9.08 -40.31
CA ALA A 24 0.93 7.86 -39.98
C ALA A 24 2.42 8.16 -40.03
N LEU A 25 3.02 8.34 -38.86
CA LEU A 25 4.47 8.19 -38.68
C LEU A 25 4.78 6.69 -38.63
N ALA A 26 5.85 6.31 -39.33
CA ALA A 26 6.30 4.95 -39.54
C ALA A 26 6.23 4.07 -38.33
N ALA A 27 5.65 2.89 -38.48
CA ALA A 27 5.58 1.86 -37.46
C ALA A 27 6.98 1.38 -37.09
N PRO A 28 7.37 1.34 -35.80
CA PRO A 28 8.50 0.56 -35.37
C PRO A 28 8.14 -0.93 -35.48
N THR A 29 9.11 -1.72 -35.95
CA THR A 29 9.06 -3.16 -36.08
C THR A 29 8.59 -3.84 -34.80
N ALA A 30 7.64 -4.76 -34.94
CA ALA A 30 6.96 -5.48 -33.88
C ALA A 30 7.96 -6.26 -32.99
N ALA A 31 8.16 -5.76 -31.78
CA ALA A 31 8.49 -6.61 -30.63
C ALA A 31 7.16 -7.07 -30.01
N ASP A 32 7.07 -8.33 -29.63
CA ASP A 32 5.90 -8.92 -28.95
C ASP A 32 5.58 -8.15 -27.67
N GLY A 33 4.62 -7.25 -27.69
CA GLY A 33 4.18 -6.52 -26.52
C GLY A 33 3.38 -5.26 -26.80
N VAL A 34 2.63 -4.82 -25.79
CA VAL A 34 1.95 -3.52 -25.78
C VAL A 34 3.00 -2.41 -25.84
N SER A 35 2.91 -1.49 -26.78
CA SER A 35 3.72 -0.27 -26.77
C SER A 35 3.06 0.80 -25.92
N VAL A 36 3.88 1.56 -25.19
CA VAL A 36 3.42 2.68 -24.35
C VAL A 36 4.07 3.95 -24.88
N SER A 37 3.28 4.98 -25.08
CA SER A 37 3.75 6.32 -25.41
C SER A 37 3.10 7.36 -24.51
N GLU A 38 3.81 8.44 -24.24
CA GLU A 38 3.27 9.54 -23.46
C GLU A 38 2.64 10.58 -24.39
N VAL A 39 1.43 11.02 -24.06
CA VAL A 39 0.73 12.09 -24.74
C VAL A 39 0.23 13.10 -23.70
N GLN A 40 0.89 14.23 -23.58
CA GLN A 40 0.51 15.32 -22.67
C GLN A 40 0.25 14.87 -21.20
N GLY A 41 1.13 14.00 -20.65
CA GLY A 41 0.99 13.47 -19.31
C GLY A 41 0.05 12.27 -19.18
N TYR A 42 -0.53 11.80 -20.28
CA TYR A 42 -1.31 10.56 -20.33
C TYR A 42 -0.46 9.42 -20.90
N GLN A 43 -0.70 8.21 -20.41
CA GLN A 43 -0.06 7.01 -20.93
C GLN A 43 -0.98 6.34 -21.97
N LEU A 44 -0.50 6.23 -23.20
CA LEU A 44 -1.20 5.58 -24.30
C LEU A 44 -0.68 4.15 -24.47
N PHE A 45 -1.51 3.16 -24.18
CA PHE A 45 -1.20 1.75 -24.38
C PHE A 45 -1.74 1.28 -25.74
N THR A 46 -0.85 0.92 -26.64
CA THR A 46 -1.21 0.37 -27.95
C THR A 46 -1.12 -1.14 -27.92
N LEU A 47 -2.25 -1.81 -28.10
CA LEU A 47 -2.32 -3.27 -28.17
C LEU A 47 -1.69 -3.80 -29.45
N PRO A 48 -0.84 -4.86 -29.40
CA PRO A 48 -0.14 -5.38 -30.58
C PRO A 48 -1.08 -6.04 -31.57
N ASN A 49 -2.17 -6.62 -31.09
CA ASN A 49 -3.09 -7.38 -31.92
C ASN A 49 -4.39 -6.62 -32.20
N ARG A 50 -5.06 -6.97 -33.28
CA ARG A 50 -6.43 -6.55 -33.57
C ARG A 50 -7.39 -7.48 -32.83
N TYR A 51 -8.37 -6.91 -32.18
CA TYR A 51 -9.43 -7.64 -31.46
C TYR A 51 -10.77 -7.34 -32.11
N THR A 52 -11.58 -8.37 -32.32
CA THR A 52 -12.96 -8.22 -32.78
C THR A 52 -13.87 -8.10 -31.57
N LEU A 53 -14.54 -6.96 -31.40
CA LEU A 53 -15.54 -6.74 -30.37
C LEU A 53 -16.92 -6.95 -30.97
N ASN A 54 -17.63 -7.98 -30.53
CA ASN A 54 -19.03 -8.19 -30.93
C ASN A 54 -19.94 -7.24 -30.12
N ALA A 55 -21.09 -6.91 -30.70
CA ALA A 55 -22.08 -6.12 -29.99
C ALA A 55 -22.46 -6.79 -28.65
N ASN A 56 -22.57 -6.01 -27.60
CA ASN A 56 -22.91 -6.48 -26.24
C ASN A 56 -21.93 -7.52 -25.65
N SER A 57 -20.68 -7.52 -26.08
CA SER A 57 -19.63 -8.39 -25.49
C SER A 57 -18.57 -7.60 -24.77
N THR A 58 -18.02 -8.18 -23.71
CA THR A 58 -16.86 -7.66 -22.97
C THR A 58 -15.68 -8.60 -23.16
N GLN A 59 -14.54 -8.05 -23.55
CA GLN A 59 -13.30 -8.82 -23.66
C GLN A 59 -12.25 -8.29 -22.68
N ARG A 60 -11.57 -9.21 -21.99
CA ARG A 60 -10.39 -8.88 -21.18
C ARG A 60 -9.13 -9.16 -22.00
N VAL A 61 -8.30 -8.15 -22.13
CA VAL A 61 -7.06 -8.22 -22.88
C VAL A 61 -5.89 -7.96 -21.95
N PRO A 62 -4.85 -8.83 -21.92
CA PRO A 62 -3.68 -8.58 -21.09
C PRO A 62 -2.88 -7.39 -21.64
N LEU A 63 -2.62 -6.40 -20.78
CA LEU A 63 -1.77 -5.25 -21.10
C LEU A 63 -0.31 -5.51 -20.75
N LEU A 64 -0.06 -6.07 -19.59
CA LEU A 64 1.28 -6.30 -19.03
C LEU A 64 1.34 -7.70 -18.44
N ARG A 65 2.51 -8.30 -18.50
CA ARG A 65 2.82 -9.55 -17.79
C ARG A 65 4.17 -9.39 -17.12
N ALA A 66 4.23 -9.75 -15.87
CA ALA A 66 5.48 -9.87 -15.13
C ALA A 66 5.54 -11.23 -14.45
N GLN A 67 6.72 -11.81 -14.40
CA GLN A 67 6.94 -13.08 -13.72
C GLN A 67 7.93 -12.88 -12.57
N ALA A 68 7.63 -13.53 -11.44
CA ALA A 68 8.54 -13.64 -10.30
C ALA A 68 9.08 -12.29 -9.80
N LEU A 69 8.21 -11.30 -9.60
CA LEU A 69 8.59 -10.06 -8.90
C LEU A 69 8.95 -10.40 -7.46
N PRO A 70 10.12 -9.96 -6.96
CA PRO A 70 10.45 -10.12 -5.55
C PRO A 70 9.47 -9.31 -4.70
N ALA A 71 8.76 -9.99 -3.82
CA ALA A 71 7.80 -9.34 -2.92
C ALA A 71 8.10 -9.70 -1.47
N LYS A 72 7.93 -8.74 -0.58
CA LYS A 72 8.08 -8.93 0.88
C LYS A 72 6.73 -8.79 1.56
N VAL A 73 6.47 -9.69 2.50
CA VAL A 73 5.31 -9.57 3.39
C VAL A 73 5.75 -8.80 4.63
N ASN A 74 5.07 -7.70 4.90
CA ASN A 74 5.23 -6.90 6.10
C ASN A 74 3.98 -6.97 6.96
N TYR A 75 4.17 -6.84 8.26
CA TYR A 75 3.07 -6.70 9.21
C TYR A 75 3.12 -5.32 9.84
N GLN A 76 1.97 -4.67 9.95
CA GLN A 76 1.88 -3.31 10.46
C GLN A 76 0.74 -3.19 11.48
N ILE A 77 1.01 -2.55 12.60
CA ILE A 77 0.00 -2.10 13.55
C ILE A 77 0.13 -0.59 13.65
N ARG A 78 -0.99 0.13 13.50
CA ARG A 78 -1.01 1.59 13.47
C ARG A 78 -1.99 2.12 14.49
N HIS A 79 -1.50 2.94 15.41
CA HIS A 79 -2.31 3.68 16.37
C HIS A 79 -2.27 5.18 16.09
N LEU A 80 -3.30 5.88 16.54
CA LEU A 80 -3.32 7.34 16.57
C LEU A 80 -3.07 7.82 18.01
N ALA A 81 -2.27 8.86 18.16
CA ALA A 81 -2.16 9.58 19.43
C ALA A 81 -3.40 10.46 19.63
N TYR A 82 -3.94 10.47 20.83
CA TYR A 82 -5.13 11.24 21.18
C TYR A 82 -4.86 12.15 22.36
N HIS A 83 -5.57 13.27 22.42
CA HIS A 83 -5.68 14.01 23.67
C HIS A 83 -6.63 13.31 24.65
N GLY A 84 -6.17 13.18 25.88
CA GLY A 84 -6.98 12.67 26.95
C GLY A 84 -6.53 11.34 27.52
N MET A 85 -7.09 11.02 28.69
CA MET A 85 -6.88 9.73 29.33
C MET A 85 -7.81 8.70 28.69
N ARG A 86 -7.25 7.55 28.34
CA ARG A 86 -8.01 6.39 27.87
C ARG A 86 -7.79 5.21 28.83
N PRO A 87 -8.74 4.96 29.72
CA PRO A 87 -8.68 3.79 30.58
C PRO A 87 -8.91 2.51 29.77
N GLY A 88 -8.25 1.43 30.20
CA GLY A 88 -8.39 0.12 29.59
C GLY A 88 -7.25 -0.25 28.64
N VAL A 89 -7.45 -1.36 27.95
CA VAL A 89 -6.49 -1.92 26.98
C VAL A 89 -7.10 -1.81 25.58
N GLU A 90 -6.40 -1.15 24.68
CA GLU A 90 -6.74 -1.10 23.27
C GLU A 90 -6.09 -2.29 22.57
N GLN A 91 -6.88 -3.15 21.94
CA GLN A 91 -6.40 -4.28 21.16
C GLN A 91 -6.50 -3.98 19.68
N GLN A 92 -5.45 -4.30 18.92
CA GLN A 92 -5.43 -4.16 17.48
C GLN A 92 -4.65 -5.30 16.82
N TYR A 93 -5.20 -5.87 15.76
CA TYR A 93 -4.56 -6.89 14.94
C TYR A 93 -3.66 -6.27 13.87
N ALA A 94 -2.59 -7.00 13.50
CA ALA A 94 -1.68 -6.54 12.49
C ALA A 94 -2.31 -6.64 11.09
N GLN A 95 -2.15 -5.56 10.32
CA GLN A 95 -2.44 -5.55 8.89
C GLN A 95 -1.28 -6.22 8.14
N GLN A 96 -1.62 -7.08 7.21
CA GLN A 96 -0.67 -7.72 6.33
C GLN A 96 -0.54 -6.93 5.03
N GLN A 97 0.70 -6.60 4.67
CA GLN A 97 1.03 -5.85 3.48
C GLN A 97 1.99 -6.64 2.59
N LEU A 98 1.74 -6.62 1.30
CA LEU A 98 2.69 -7.08 0.30
C LEU A 98 3.39 -5.87 -0.31
N ARG A 99 4.71 -5.79 -0.18
CA ARG A 99 5.54 -4.74 -0.77
C ARG A 99 6.42 -5.32 -1.85
N PHE A 100 6.44 -4.67 -3.01
CA PHE A 100 7.33 -5.00 -4.11
C PHE A 100 7.63 -3.76 -4.94
N ASP A 101 8.78 -3.77 -5.58
CA ASP A 101 9.19 -2.70 -6.47
C ASP A 101 8.79 -3.05 -7.90
N LEU A 102 8.31 -2.06 -8.65
CA LEU A 102 8.22 -2.15 -10.10
C LEU A 102 9.63 -2.07 -10.68
N ASP A 103 10.35 -3.20 -10.64
CA ASP A 103 11.70 -3.30 -11.16
C ASP A 103 11.70 -3.05 -12.67
N GLU A 104 12.41 -2.00 -13.10
CA GLU A 104 12.52 -1.59 -14.49
C GLU A 104 13.06 -2.71 -15.41
N ASN A 105 13.85 -3.64 -14.86
CA ASN A 105 14.36 -4.79 -15.61
C ASN A 105 13.30 -5.87 -15.85
N ARG A 106 12.16 -5.80 -15.16
CA ARG A 106 11.07 -6.78 -15.24
C ARG A 106 9.78 -6.18 -15.76
N ILE A 107 9.52 -4.91 -15.43
CA ILE A 107 8.38 -4.12 -15.90
C ILE A 107 8.91 -2.75 -16.29
N ASP A 108 9.21 -2.58 -17.56
CA ASP A 108 9.70 -1.35 -18.18
C ASP A 108 8.56 -0.34 -18.51
N LYS A 109 7.33 -0.69 -18.14
CA LYS A 109 6.12 0.07 -18.49
C LYS A 109 5.36 0.51 -17.25
N PRO A 110 4.71 1.68 -17.30
CA PRO A 110 3.86 2.14 -16.22
C PRO A 110 2.69 1.18 -16.00
N LEU A 111 2.29 1.03 -14.74
CA LEU A 111 1.11 0.29 -14.34
C LEU A 111 -0.07 1.26 -14.27
N PRO A 112 -1.13 1.07 -15.09
CA PRO A 112 -2.31 1.93 -15.03
C PRO A 112 -3.08 1.73 -13.72
N ALA A 113 -3.83 2.76 -13.32
CA ALA A 113 -4.76 2.65 -12.20
C ALA A 113 -5.80 1.56 -12.48
N GLY A 114 -6.15 0.81 -11.45
CA GLY A 114 -7.10 -0.30 -11.59
C GLY A 114 -7.36 -1.03 -10.29
N GLU A 115 -8.07 -2.14 -10.38
CA GLU A 115 -8.29 -3.07 -9.28
C GLU A 115 -7.28 -4.21 -9.35
N VAL A 116 -6.67 -4.54 -8.22
CA VAL A 116 -5.76 -5.67 -8.06
C VAL A 116 -6.41 -6.69 -7.16
N GLU A 117 -6.49 -7.91 -7.65
CA GLU A 117 -6.91 -9.07 -6.89
C GLU A 117 -5.68 -9.89 -6.49
N LEU A 118 -5.62 -10.26 -5.21
CA LEU A 118 -4.54 -11.06 -4.65
C LEU A 118 -5.02 -12.49 -4.43
N PHE A 119 -4.20 -13.41 -4.92
CA PHE A 119 -4.41 -14.84 -4.73
C PHE A 119 -3.18 -15.48 -4.10
N LYS A 120 -3.39 -16.36 -3.16
CA LYS A 120 -2.33 -17.15 -2.49
C LYS A 120 -2.59 -18.62 -2.70
N ARG A 121 -1.53 -19.40 -2.89
CA ARG A 121 -1.64 -20.87 -2.93
C ARG A 121 -1.71 -21.41 -1.51
N ASP A 122 -2.69 -22.26 -1.28
CA ASP A 122 -2.81 -23.01 -0.03
C ASP A 122 -1.85 -24.22 0.01
N SER A 123 -1.94 -25.01 1.08
CA SER A 123 -1.13 -26.22 1.25
C SER A 123 -1.40 -27.32 0.20
N GLN A 124 -2.51 -27.23 -0.51
CA GLN A 124 -2.90 -28.14 -1.59
C GLN A 124 -2.58 -27.55 -2.98
N ASN A 125 -1.80 -26.45 -3.03
CA ASN A 125 -1.44 -25.74 -4.25
C ASN A 125 -2.62 -25.11 -5.02
N THR A 126 -3.77 -24.95 -4.37
CA THR A 126 -4.96 -24.29 -4.94
C THR A 126 -4.90 -22.78 -4.69
N LEU A 127 -5.23 -21.97 -5.71
CA LEU A 127 -5.30 -20.53 -5.59
C LEU A 127 -6.54 -20.11 -4.78
N GLN A 128 -6.30 -19.44 -3.67
CA GLN A 128 -7.33 -18.85 -2.82
C GLN A 128 -7.29 -17.35 -2.96
N PHE A 129 -8.45 -16.72 -3.15
CA PHE A 129 -8.57 -15.27 -3.12
C PHE A 129 -8.33 -14.78 -1.68
N VAL A 130 -7.42 -13.81 -1.52
CA VAL A 130 -7.04 -13.27 -0.20
C VAL A 130 -7.38 -11.79 -0.03
N GLY A 131 -7.70 -11.09 -1.10
CA GLY A 131 -8.12 -9.70 -1.02
C GLY A 131 -8.06 -8.96 -2.36
N SER A 132 -8.65 -7.78 -2.39
CA SER A 132 -8.56 -6.85 -3.52
C SER A 132 -8.31 -5.43 -3.02
N GLN A 133 -7.65 -4.64 -3.86
CA GLN A 133 -7.35 -3.25 -3.58
C GLN A 133 -7.34 -2.44 -4.87
N ARG A 134 -7.80 -1.20 -4.79
CA ARG A 134 -7.65 -0.26 -5.89
C ARG A 134 -6.26 0.36 -5.85
N LEU A 135 -5.54 0.26 -6.98
CA LEU A 135 -4.26 0.91 -7.18
C LEU A 135 -4.42 2.25 -7.91
N ALA A 136 -3.55 3.18 -7.56
CA ALA A 136 -3.27 4.35 -8.38
C ALA A 136 -2.42 3.96 -9.60
N GLN A 137 -2.07 4.92 -10.42
CA GLN A 137 -1.08 4.74 -11.48
C GLN A 137 0.32 4.73 -10.87
N TYR A 138 1.17 3.80 -11.32
CA TYR A 138 2.57 3.70 -10.89
C TYR A 138 3.51 3.73 -12.09
N SER A 139 4.63 4.42 -11.92
CA SER A 139 5.74 4.42 -12.89
C SER A 139 6.74 3.30 -12.57
N PRO A 140 7.54 2.83 -13.56
CA PRO A 140 8.66 1.94 -13.29
C PRO A 140 9.58 2.51 -12.19
N GLY A 141 10.17 1.65 -11.38
CA GLY A 141 11.01 2.02 -10.24
C GLY A 141 10.26 2.40 -8.96
N GLN A 142 8.93 2.54 -9.00
CA GLN A 142 8.13 2.85 -7.80
C GLN A 142 7.83 1.59 -6.99
N GLN A 143 7.77 1.76 -5.65
CA GLN A 143 7.33 0.71 -4.74
C GLN A 143 5.81 0.66 -4.65
N ILE A 144 5.27 -0.55 -4.72
CA ILE A 144 3.84 -0.82 -4.53
C ILE A 144 3.64 -1.49 -3.18
N GLU A 145 2.64 -1.01 -2.45
CA GLU A 145 2.14 -1.61 -1.21
C GLU A 145 0.70 -2.06 -1.39
N LEU A 146 0.45 -3.33 -1.14
CA LEU A 146 -0.89 -3.93 -1.16
C LEU A 146 -1.28 -4.39 0.23
N ASN A 147 -2.36 -3.83 0.77
CA ASN A 147 -2.96 -4.30 2.02
C ASN A 147 -3.98 -5.40 1.70
N TYR A 148 -3.84 -6.58 2.30
CA TYR A 148 -4.71 -7.70 1.97
C TYR A 148 -5.29 -8.44 3.17
N GLY A 149 -5.40 -7.76 4.29
CA GLY A 149 -6.18 -8.23 5.43
C GLY A 149 -5.45 -8.18 6.76
N GLU A 150 -6.16 -8.55 7.79
CA GLU A 150 -5.66 -8.67 9.15
C GLU A 150 -5.22 -10.10 9.44
N VAL A 151 -4.19 -10.24 10.28
CA VAL A 151 -3.77 -11.54 10.80
C VAL A 151 -4.17 -11.67 12.26
N PHE A 152 -4.94 -12.69 12.58
CA PHE A 152 -5.49 -12.90 13.92
C PHE A 152 -4.45 -13.34 14.97
N ASP A 153 -3.31 -13.86 14.53
CA ASP A 153 -2.25 -14.38 15.38
C ASP A 153 -1.12 -13.37 15.70
N LEU A 154 -1.21 -12.13 15.17
CA LEU A 154 -0.29 -11.04 15.48
C LEU A 154 -1.10 -9.80 15.89
N ARG A 155 -0.96 -9.36 17.14
CA ARG A 155 -1.72 -8.25 17.70
C ARG A 155 -0.94 -7.42 18.70
N SER A 156 -1.43 -6.22 18.94
CA SER A 156 -1.00 -5.38 20.06
C SER A 156 -2.08 -5.26 21.13
N GLU A 157 -1.65 -5.13 22.36
CA GLU A 157 -2.44 -4.69 23.49
C GLU A 157 -1.76 -3.45 24.06
N ARG A 158 -2.36 -2.28 23.84
CA ARG A 158 -1.82 -0.98 24.29
C ARG A 158 -2.59 -0.48 25.49
N ARG A 159 -1.87 -0.04 26.53
CA ARG A 159 -2.42 0.60 27.71
C ARG A 159 -1.74 1.93 27.95
N GLN A 160 -2.50 2.98 28.21
CA GLN A 160 -1.98 4.26 28.68
C GLN A 160 -1.61 4.13 30.16
N THR A 161 -0.35 4.40 30.51
CA THR A 161 0.19 4.30 31.86
C THR A 161 0.33 5.64 32.54
N GLU A 162 0.47 6.70 31.76
CA GLU A 162 0.64 8.05 32.23
C GLU A 162 -0.16 9.05 31.40
N TYR A 163 -0.75 10.02 32.09
CA TYR A 163 -1.37 11.19 31.45
C TYR A 163 -1.21 12.40 32.37
N GLN A 164 -0.46 13.38 31.89
CA GLN A 164 -0.29 14.66 32.56
C GLN A 164 -0.63 15.79 31.58
N ARG A 165 -1.35 16.80 32.09
CA ARG A 165 -1.64 18.02 31.34
C ARG A 165 -1.05 19.23 32.04
N ASN A 166 -0.27 20.02 31.31
CA ASN A 166 0.23 21.30 31.77
C ASN A 166 -0.03 22.36 30.70
N GLY A 167 -1.08 23.17 30.90
CA GLY A 167 -1.53 24.13 29.91
C GLY A 167 -1.93 23.43 28.59
N ASN A 168 -1.23 23.75 27.52
CA ASN A 168 -1.40 23.16 26.20
C ASN A 168 -0.47 21.96 25.93
N THR A 169 0.31 21.54 26.89
CA THR A 169 1.23 20.40 26.77
C THR A 169 0.63 19.18 27.47
N TYR A 170 0.69 18.03 26.80
CA TYR A 170 0.22 16.75 27.31
C TYR A 170 1.37 15.76 27.29
N LEU A 171 1.62 15.12 28.41
CA LEU A 171 2.57 14.02 28.52
C LEU A 171 1.78 12.71 28.64
N GLN A 172 2.10 11.74 27.79
CA GLN A 172 1.36 10.48 27.69
C GLN A 172 2.32 9.31 27.60
N GLY A 173 2.30 8.45 28.61
CA GLY A 173 3.04 7.20 28.62
C GLY A 173 2.17 6.02 28.18
N TYR A 174 2.77 5.07 27.51
CA TYR A 174 2.12 3.86 27.03
C TYR A 174 2.97 2.62 27.26
N GLU A 175 2.31 1.55 27.61
CA GLU A 175 2.85 0.19 27.55
C GLU A 175 2.11 -0.58 26.45
N VAL A 176 2.88 -1.30 25.65
CA VAL A 176 2.37 -2.12 24.53
C VAL A 176 2.92 -3.53 24.66
N ARG A 177 2.03 -4.51 24.61
CA ARG A 177 2.39 -5.91 24.44
C ARG A 177 2.12 -6.28 22.99
N LEU A 178 3.15 -6.69 22.27
CA LEU A 178 3.07 -7.22 20.92
C LEU A 178 3.11 -8.74 21.02
N ILE A 179 2.06 -9.40 20.57
CA ILE A 179 1.84 -10.83 20.80
C ILE A 179 1.80 -11.54 19.45
N ASN A 180 2.65 -12.56 19.31
CA ASN A 180 2.72 -13.40 18.11
C ASN A 180 2.34 -14.84 18.45
N GLY A 181 1.23 -15.33 17.93
CA GLY A 181 0.76 -16.69 18.08
C GLY A 181 1.31 -17.66 17.02
N ALA A 182 2.03 -17.17 16.01
CA ALA A 182 2.59 -18.00 14.96
C ALA A 182 3.82 -18.79 15.41
N ASP A 183 4.13 -19.86 14.68
CA ASP A 183 5.28 -20.73 14.93
C ASP A 183 6.64 -20.14 14.46
N GLN A 184 6.60 -18.96 13.86
CA GLN A 184 7.78 -18.23 13.38
C GLN A 184 7.82 -16.82 13.95
N ALA A 185 9.02 -16.30 14.19
CA ALA A 185 9.19 -14.89 14.52
C ALA A 185 8.72 -14.00 13.38
N ARG A 186 8.13 -12.85 13.72
CA ARG A 186 7.60 -11.91 12.73
C ARG A 186 8.15 -10.52 12.93
N ALA A 187 8.69 -9.96 11.85
CA ALA A 187 9.03 -8.54 11.81
C ALA A 187 7.73 -7.72 11.74
N LEU A 188 7.58 -6.77 12.67
CA LEU A 188 6.41 -5.91 12.81
C LEU A 188 6.81 -4.45 12.78
N GLU A 189 6.12 -3.66 11.96
CA GLU A 189 6.14 -2.21 12.04
C GLU A 189 5.03 -1.76 13.00
N TYR A 190 5.41 -1.24 14.15
CA TYR A 190 4.49 -0.59 15.07
C TYR A 190 4.55 0.91 14.86
N LEU A 191 3.43 1.54 14.53
CA LEU A 191 3.33 2.94 14.15
C LEU A 191 2.42 3.71 15.10
N VAL A 192 2.81 4.93 15.43
CA VAL A 192 1.95 5.89 16.12
C VAL A 192 1.92 7.18 15.32
N ASP A 193 0.75 7.49 14.75
CA ASP A 193 0.52 8.74 14.06
C ASP A 193 0.15 9.84 15.06
N VAL A 194 0.68 11.02 14.85
CA VAL A 194 0.43 12.19 15.68
C VAL A 194 0.05 13.37 14.76
N ASN A 195 -1.14 13.91 14.93
CA ASN A 195 -1.65 14.99 14.05
C ASN A 195 -1.35 16.40 14.59
N GLU A 196 -0.37 16.53 15.48
CA GLU A 196 -0.07 17.76 16.18
C GLU A 196 1.44 17.95 16.34
N GLN A 197 1.83 19.08 16.91
CA GLN A 197 3.21 19.26 17.33
C GLN A 197 3.54 18.30 18.46
N TRP A 198 4.62 17.53 18.31
CA TRP A 198 4.93 16.47 19.25
C TRP A 198 6.42 16.15 19.34
N SER A 199 6.77 15.39 20.37
CA SER A 199 8.09 14.77 20.50
C SER A 199 7.99 13.42 21.21
N LEU A 200 8.85 12.48 20.85
CA LEU A 200 9.09 11.26 21.57
C LEU A 200 10.05 11.58 22.73
N VAL A 201 9.57 11.42 23.96
CA VAL A 201 10.33 11.77 25.17
C VAL A 201 11.18 10.59 25.63
N ASP A 202 10.60 9.39 25.61
CA ASP A 202 11.25 8.16 26.06
C ASP A 202 10.73 6.97 25.24
N SER A 203 11.55 5.95 25.10
CA SER A 203 11.17 4.69 24.45
C SER A 203 12.10 3.54 24.86
N SER A 204 11.52 2.40 25.18
CA SER A 204 12.28 1.18 25.55
C SER A 204 12.94 0.49 24.35
N GLN A 205 12.54 0.84 23.12
CA GLN A 205 13.05 0.31 21.87
C GLN A 205 13.44 1.46 20.94
N LEU A 206 14.38 1.22 20.03
CA LEU A 206 14.79 2.22 19.05
C LEU A 206 13.61 2.58 18.12
N ALA A 207 13.30 3.87 18.07
CA ALA A 207 12.27 4.44 17.21
C ALA A 207 12.87 5.33 16.12
N THR A 208 12.24 5.32 14.97
CA THR A 208 12.45 6.35 13.95
C THR A 208 11.30 7.34 14.03
N VAL A 209 11.62 8.63 14.10
CA VAL A 209 10.64 9.72 14.10
C VAL A 209 10.71 10.40 12.75
N ASP A 210 9.59 10.42 12.04
CA ASP A 210 9.47 11.06 10.73
C ASP A 210 8.18 11.88 10.66
N GLY A 211 8.35 13.22 10.64
CA GLY A 211 7.23 14.14 10.57
C GLY A 211 6.20 13.93 11.68
N MET A 212 5.04 13.43 11.31
CA MET A 212 3.88 13.18 12.19
C MET A 212 3.77 11.73 12.66
N GLN A 213 4.87 10.97 12.63
CA GLN A 213 4.83 9.54 12.94
C GLN A 213 6.05 9.07 13.73
N ALA A 214 5.81 8.25 14.76
CA ALA A 214 6.82 7.39 15.38
C ALA A 214 6.69 5.96 14.86
N ARG A 215 7.81 5.34 14.50
CA ARG A 215 7.89 4.00 13.95
C ARG A 215 8.91 3.14 14.70
N TRP A 216 8.48 1.98 15.10
CA TRP A 216 9.32 0.91 15.66
C TRP A 216 9.32 -0.28 14.72
N LEU A 217 10.52 -0.71 14.34
CA LEU A 217 10.73 -1.98 13.64
C LEU A 217 11.19 -2.99 14.67
N VAL A 218 10.34 -3.96 14.98
CA VAL A 218 10.61 -4.95 16.02
C VAL A 218 10.38 -6.36 15.50
N GLU A 219 11.09 -7.31 16.08
CA GLU A 219 10.86 -8.72 15.82
C GLU A 219 10.14 -9.35 17.02
N VAL A 220 8.92 -9.84 16.80
CA VAL A 220 8.12 -10.51 17.82
C VAL A 220 8.41 -12.01 17.74
N PRO A 221 8.93 -12.65 18.81
CA PRO A 221 9.34 -14.04 18.76
C PRO A 221 8.18 -14.98 18.48
N ALA A 222 8.49 -16.16 17.95
CA ALA A 222 7.50 -17.20 17.69
C ALA A 222 6.80 -17.62 18.99
N ARG A 223 5.47 -17.73 18.96
CA ARG A 223 4.63 -18.08 20.12
C ARG A 223 4.96 -17.26 21.37
N GLY A 224 5.31 -15.99 21.18
CA GLY A 224 5.83 -15.14 22.25
C GLY A 224 5.29 -13.72 22.23
N GLU A 225 5.84 -12.91 23.09
CA GLU A 225 5.50 -11.50 23.20
C GLU A 225 6.75 -10.63 23.26
N LEU A 226 6.62 -9.39 22.79
CA LEU A 226 7.58 -8.31 23.00
C LEU A 226 6.88 -7.14 23.70
N ARG A 227 7.55 -6.54 24.67
CA ARG A 227 7.04 -5.35 25.37
C ARG A 227 7.75 -4.10 24.86
N LEU A 228 6.96 -3.09 24.57
CA LEU A 228 7.39 -1.77 24.16
C LEU A 228 6.76 -0.75 25.10
N SER A 229 7.54 0.17 25.64
CA SER A 229 7.03 1.36 26.32
C SER A 229 7.53 2.61 25.63
N TYR A 230 6.70 3.64 25.62
CA TYR A 230 7.08 4.94 25.08
C TYR A 230 6.27 6.07 25.71
N THR A 231 6.85 7.27 25.69
CA THR A 231 6.22 8.50 26.21
C THR A 231 6.24 9.58 25.13
N LEU A 232 5.06 10.13 24.85
CA LEU A 232 4.86 11.22 23.91
C LEU A 232 4.60 12.53 24.66
N ARG A 233 5.17 13.61 24.14
CA ARG A 233 4.77 14.98 24.51
C ARG A 233 4.03 15.57 23.33
N LEU A 234 2.78 15.97 23.53
CA LEU A 234 1.92 16.60 22.54
C LEU A 234 1.74 18.08 22.91
N MET A 235 1.70 18.96 21.92
CA MET A 235 1.49 20.40 22.11
C MET A 235 0.34 20.84 21.18
N ARG A 236 -0.68 21.48 21.78
CA ARG A 236 -1.87 21.98 21.07
C ARG A 236 -1.81 23.47 20.88
#